data_ae3f9383832f2f9d1aad710a125c07b0
#
_entry.id   ae3f9383832f2f9d1aad710a125c07b0
#
_cell.length_a   1.000
_cell.length_b   1.000
_cell.length_c   1.000
_cell.angle_alpha   90.00
_cell.angle_beta   90.00
_cell.angle_gamma   90.00
#
_symmetry.space_group_name_H-M   'P 1'
#
loop_
_entity.id
_entity.type
_entity.pdbx_description
1 polymer ?
#
loop_
_entity_poly.entity_id
_entity_poly.type
_entity_poly.pdbx_seq_one_letter_code
_entity_poly.pdbx_strand_id
1 'polypeptide(L)'
;MTVTAYTLAVLLDLFCLFLGYRFWFQPGPAAAGYGVPADPSGDARAYLTVKGLRDGTLGLVGLALLAFAGARAEAWFMVCVALIPFADTVIVLRNGGAKAVAFGVHFATAIVVLISAGLLFAV
;
A
#
# COMPACT_ATOMS: atom_id res chain seq x y z
N MET A 1 -21.98 7.81 6.39
CA MET A 1 -20.62 8.36 6.28
C MET A 1 -19.64 7.61 7.19
N THR A 2 -19.89 7.47 8.47
CA THR A 2 -19.02 6.73 9.41
C THR A 2 -18.71 5.30 8.97
N VAL A 3 -19.73 4.50 8.64
CA VAL A 3 -19.53 3.12 8.16
C VAL A 3 -18.63 3.07 6.91
N THR A 4 -18.88 3.95 5.94
CA THR A 4 -18.07 4.03 4.71
C THR A 4 -16.61 4.36 5.01
N ALA A 5 -16.35 5.33 5.90
CA ALA A 5 -15.00 5.73 6.27
C ALA A 5 -14.22 4.57 6.90
N TYR A 6 -14.80 3.92 7.91
CA TYR A 6 -14.16 2.78 8.58
C TYR A 6 -14.00 1.56 7.65
N THR A 7 -15.01 1.26 6.83
CA THR A 7 -14.92 0.15 5.88
C THR A 7 -13.79 0.35 4.89
N LEU A 8 -13.68 1.54 4.30
CA LEU A 8 -12.62 1.82 3.33
C LEU A 8 -11.23 1.74 3.97
N ALA A 9 -11.06 2.29 5.18
CA ALA A 9 -9.80 2.23 5.90
C ALA A 9 -9.39 0.76 6.18
N VAL A 10 -10.29 -0.03 6.75
CA VAL A 10 -10.03 -1.45 7.03
C VAL A 10 -9.69 -2.23 5.76
N LEU A 11 -10.39 -1.98 4.65
CA LEU A 11 -10.09 -2.65 3.37
C LEU A 11 -8.70 -2.29 2.84
N LEU A 12 -8.27 -1.04 2.98
CA LEU A 12 -6.93 -0.61 2.58
C LEU A 12 -5.85 -1.25 3.45
N ASP A 13 -6.05 -1.31 4.76
CA ASP A 13 -5.12 -1.96 5.68
C ASP A 13 -5.01 -3.48 5.41
N LEU A 14 -6.15 -4.14 5.20
CA LEU A 14 -6.17 -5.55 4.80
C LEU A 14 -5.50 -5.78 3.45
N PHE A 15 -5.63 -4.84 2.53
CA PHE A 15 -4.94 -4.90 1.24
C PHE A 15 -3.41 -4.81 1.43
N CYS A 16 -2.92 -3.95 2.32
CA CYS A 16 -1.50 -3.90 2.67
C CYS A 16 -1.01 -5.23 3.27
N LEU A 17 -1.79 -5.87 4.14
CA LEU A 17 -1.49 -7.21 4.65
C LEU A 17 -1.43 -8.25 3.53
N PHE A 18 -2.35 -8.19 2.60
CA PHE A 18 -2.37 -9.07 1.43
C PHE A 18 -1.14 -8.86 0.54
N LEU A 19 -0.73 -7.61 0.30
CA LEU A 19 0.51 -7.31 -0.43
C LEU A 19 1.73 -7.86 0.29
N GLY A 20 1.78 -7.71 1.61
CA GLY A 20 2.84 -8.30 2.44
C GLY A 20 2.95 -9.81 2.25
N TYR A 21 1.82 -10.51 2.29
CA TYR A 21 1.73 -11.93 1.99
C TYR A 21 2.25 -12.25 0.57
N ARG A 22 1.81 -11.49 -0.44
CA ARG A 22 2.20 -11.70 -1.84
C ARG A 22 3.70 -11.57 -2.03
N PHE A 23 4.32 -10.51 -1.52
CA PHE A 23 5.77 -10.30 -1.64
C PHE A 23 6.59 -11.32 -0.85
N TRP A 24 6.07 -11.84 0.25
CA TRP A 24 6.74 -12.86 1.05
C TRP A 24 6.69 -14.25 0.40
N PHE A 25 5.50 -14.69 -0.05
CA PHE A 25 5.28 -16.04 -0.53
C PHE A 25 5.23 -16.18 -2.05
N GLN A 26 4.97 -15.10 -2.78
CA GLN A 26 4.87 -15.07 -4.24
C GLN A 26 5.66 -13.88 -4.80
N PRO A 27 6.98 -13.78 -4.52
CA PRO A 27 7.75 -12.57 -4.83
C PRO A 27 7.87 -12.27 -6.32
N GLY A 28 8.00 -13.28 -7.18
CA GLY A 28 8.08 -13.09 -8.63
C GLY A 28 6.82 -12.47 -9.22
N PRO A 29 5.64 -13.10 -9.06
CA PRO A 29 4.35 -12.52 -9.48
C PRO A 29 4.05 -11.16 -8.84
N ALA A 30 4.41 -10.98 -7.55
CA ALA A 30 4.20 -9.71 -6.87
C ALA A 30 5.05 -8.58 -7.47
N ALA A 31 6.32 -8.83 -7.78
CA ALA A 31 7.20 -7.87 -8.45
C ALA A 31 6.71 -7.52 -9.86
N ALA A 32 6.24 -8.50 -10.62
CA ALA A 32 5.67 -8.28 -11.95
C ALA A 32 4.42 -7.40 -11.87
N GLY A 33 3.52 -7.67 -10.91
CA GLY A 33 2.31 -6.88 -10.69
C GLY A 33 2.60 -5.46 -10.19
N TYR A 34 3.70 -5.26 -9.47
CA TYR A 34 4.18 -3.93 -9.07
C TYR A 34 4.58 -3.08 -10.28
N GLY A 35 5.05 -3.71 -11.36
CA GLY A 35 5.46 -3.06 -12.60
C GLY A 35 6.98 -2.96 -12.81
N VAL A 36 7.76 -3.51 -11.89
CA VAL A 36 9.22 -3.67 -12.01
C VAL A 36 9.55 -5.13 -11.73
N PRO A 37 9.61 -5.98 -12.77
CA PRO A 37 9.90 -7.40 -12.60
C PRO A 37 11.27 -7.62 -11.94
N ALA A 38 11.36 -8.63 -11.09
CA ALA A 38 12.58 -9.04 -10.43
C ALA A 38 12.67 -10.57 -10.38
N ASP A 39 13.90 -11.09 -10.48
CA ASP A 39 14.15 -12.51 -10.34
C ASP A 39 14.34 -12.88 -8.87
N PRO A 40 13.40 -13.62 -8.25
CA PRO A 40 13.50 -13.99 -6.85
C PRO A 40 14.51 -15.11 -6.57
N SER A 41 15.16 -15.69 -7.59
CA SER A 41 16.22 -16.69 -7.42
C SER A 41 17.56 -16.09 -6.99
N GLY A 42 17.73 -14.77 -7.16
CA GLY A 42 18.94 -14.03 -6.81
C GLY A 42 18.75 -13.12 -5.59
N ASP A 43 19.57 -12.08 -5.50
CA ASP A 43 19.60 -11.11 -4.39
C ASP A 43 18.28 -10.33 -4.23
N ALA A 44 17.53 -10.18 -5.31
CA ALA A 44 16.23 -9.51 -5.30
C ALA A 44 15.24 -10.14 -4.29
N ARG A 45 15.36 -11.45 -4.00
CA ARG A 45 14.47 -12.11 -3.04
C ARG A 45 14.51 -11.46 -1.66
N ALA A 46 15.70 -11.11 -1.17
CA ALA A 46 15.86 -10.45 0.12
C ALA A 46 15.12 -9.11 0.16
N TYR A 47 15.27 -8.29 -0.87
CA TYR A 47 14.57 -6.99 -0.98
C TYR A 47 13.07 -7.14 -1.12
N LEU A 48 12.60 -8.13 -1.86
CA LEU A 48 11.17 -8.42 -2.00
C LEU A 48 10.56 -8.90 -0.68
N THR A 49 11.28 -9.69 0.09
CA THR A 49 10.88 -10.12 1.44
C THR A 49 10.81 -8.91 2.40
N VAL A 50 11.80 -8.02 2.36
CA VAL A 50 11.79 -6.76 3.13
C VAL A 50 10.58 -5.91 2.75
N LYS A 51 10.29 -5.77 1.46
CA LYS A 51 9.10 -5.04 0.99
C LYS A 51 7.82 -5.67 1.54
N GLY A 52 7.70 -6.99 1.49
CA GLY A 52 6.55 -7.71 2.02
C GLY A 52 6.33 -7.49 3.51
N LEU A 53 7.40 -7.54 4.30
CA LEU A 53 7.34 -7.26 5.74
C LEU A 53 6.87 -5.82 6.01
N ARG A 54 7.40 -4.85 5.27
CA ARG A 54 7.03 -3.44 5.42
C ARG A 54 5.58 -3.18 5.03
N ASP A 55 5.13 -3.68 3.90
CA ASP A 55 3.74 -3.53 3.46
C ASP A 55 2.78 -4.16 4.49
N GLY A 56 3.06 -5.38 4.94
CA GLY A 56 2.26 -6.04 5.97
C GLY A 56 2.24 -5.29 7.30
N THR A 57 3.38 -4.76 7.72
CA THR A 57 3.49 -3.96 8.95
C THR A 57 2.68 -2.66 8.84
N LEU A 58 2.67 -1.98 7.68
CA LEU A 58 1.84 -0.80 7.47
C LEU A 58 0.35 -1.13 7.67
N GLY A 59 -0.12 -2.25 7.11
CA GLY A 59 -1.50 -2.68 7.33
C GLY A 59 -1.81 -2.97 8.79
N LEU A 60 -0.89 -3.62 9.52
CA LEU A 60 -1.07 -3.85 10.96
C LEU A 60 -1.09 -2.55 11.75
N VAL A 61 -0.24 -1.58 11.43
CA VAL A 61 -0.21 -0.28 12.10
C VAL A 61 -1.53 0.47 11.85
N GLY A 62 -2.04 0.47 10.61
CA GLY A 62 -3.31 1.09 10.29
C GLY A 62 -4.46 0.50 11.13
N LEU A 63 -4.63 -0.82 11.12
CA LEU A 63 -5.64 -1.50 11.93
C LEU A 63 -5.49 -1.21 13.42
N ALA A 64 -4.26 -1.18 13.94
CA ALA A 64 -4.01 -0.87 15.35
C ALA A 64 -4.35 0.58 15.70
N LEU A 65 -4.01 1.54 14.84
CA LEU A 65 -4.37 2.93 15.04
C LEU A 65 -5.88 3.12 15.04
N LEU A 66 -6.57 2.49 14.09
CA LEU A 66 -8.03 2.57 14.01
C LEU A 66 -8.69 1.97 15.26
N ALA A 67 -8.16 0.83 15.77
CA ALA A 67 -8.73 0.15 16.92
C ALA A 67 -8.43 0.82 18.26
N PHE A 68 -7.22 1.38 18.43
CA PHE A 68 -6.72 1.82 19.74
C PHE A 68 -6.50 3.33 19.87
N ALA A 69 -6.30 4.04 18.76
CA ALA A 69 -6.02 5.47 18.74
C ALA A 69 -7.12 6.30 18.05
N GLY A 70 -8.01 5.66 17.31
CA GLY A 70 -9.18 6.25 16.69
C GLY A 70 -8.96 6.77 15.26
N ALA A 71 -10.06 7.14 14.62
CA ALA A 71 -10.11 7.52 13.20
C ALA A 71 -9.14 8.65 12.82
N ARG A 72 -8.97 9.64 13.69
CA ARG A 72 -8.09 10.78 13.41
C ARG A 72 -6.61 10.40 13.35
N ALA A 73 -6.18 9.47 14.21
CA ALA A 73 -4.80 8.98 14.20
C ALA A 73 -4.53 8.19 12.92
N GLU A 74 -5.46 7.33 12.54
CA GLU A 74 -5.40 6.60 11.29
C GLU A 74 -5.42 7.52 10.06
N ALA A 75 -6.24 8.57 10.07
CA ALA A 75 -6.28 9.56 8.99
C ALA A 75 -4.91 10.21 8.75
N TRP A 76 -4.22 10.64 9.81
CA TRP A 76 -2.87 11.19 9.69
C TRP A 76 -1.86 10.17 9.19
N PHE A 77 -1.95 8.94 9.67
CA PHE A 77 -1.12 7.84 9.16
C PHE A 77 -1.33 7.65 7.66
N MET A 78 -2.58 7.59 7.19
CA MET A 78 -2.90 7.46 5.77
C MET A 78 -2.37 8.62 4.93
N VAL A 79 -2.44 9.87 5.41
CA VAL A 79 -1.84 11.02 4.71
C VAL A 79 -0.34 10.81 4.52
N CYS A 80 0.36 10.35 5.56
CA CYS A 80 1.79 10.11 5.48
C CYS A 80 2.13 8.95 4.53
N VAL A 81 1.42 7.82 4.65
CA VAL A 81 1.74 6.63 3.84
C VAL A 81 1.28 6.76 2.38
N ALA A 82 0.39 7.69 2.04
CA ALA A 82 0.04 8.01 0.67
C ALA A 82 1.25 8.45 -0.17
N LEU A 83 2.32 8.94 0.48
CA LEU A 83 3.59 9.23 -0.19
C LEU A 83 4.19 7.99 -0.87
N ILE A 84 3.98 6.79 -0.31
CA ILE A 84 4.53 5.54 -0.83
C ILE A 84 4.00 5.24 -2.24
N PRO A 85 2.69 5.10 -2.48
CA PRO A 85 2.19 4.83 -3.83
C PRO A 85 2.42 5.99 -4.81
N PHE A 86 2.54 7.23 -4.36
CA PHE A 86 3.02 8.32 -5.23
C PHE A 86 4.47 8.08 -5.67
N ALA A 87 5.35 7.72 -4.74
CA ALA A 87 6.74 7.39 -5.06
C ALA A 87 6.83 6.13 -5.94
N ASP A 88 6.01 5.11 -5.68
CA ASP A 88 5.92 3.90 -6.51
C ASP A 88 5.57 4.23 -7.97
N THR A 89 4.67 5.19 -8.20
CA THR A 89 4.36 5.68 -9.55
C THR A 89 5.62 6.15 -10.28
N VAL A 90 6.44 6.96 -9.61
CA VAL A 90 7.69 7.47 -10.17
C VAL A 90 8.70 6.33 -10.38
N ILE A 91 8.81 5.41 -9.43
CA ILE A 91 9.72 4.26 -9.50
C ILE A 91 9.39 3.38 -10.72
N VAL A 92 8.12 3.05 -10.91
CA VAL A 92 7.67 2.24 -12.05
C VAL A 92 8.01 2.93 -13.37
N LEU A 93 7.70 4.23 -13.49
CA LEU A 93 8.01 5.00 -14.71
C LEU A 93 9.51 5.08 -15.00
N ARG A 94 10.33 5.31 -13.97
CA ARG A 94 11.79 5.41 -14.13
C ARG A 94 12.46 4.09 -14.49
N ASN A 95 11.83 2.97 -14.16
CA ASN A 95 12.33 1.62 -14.48
C ASN A 95 11.68 1.00 -15.72
N GLY A 96 11.06 1.81 -16.57
CA GLY A 96 10.48 1.37 -17.83
C GLY A 96 9.18 0.58 -17.70
N GLY A 97 8.52 0.62 -16.55
CA GLY A 97 7.24 -0.02 -16.33
C GLY A 97 6.09 0.63 -17.10
N ALA A 98 5.00 -0.09 -17.28
CA ALA A 98 3.85 0.38 -18.03
C ALA A 98 3.18 1.58 -17.36
N LYS A 99 2.82 2.60 -18.12
CA LYS A 99 2.06 3.76 -17.64
C LYS A 99 0.73 3.36 -17.02
N ALA A 100 0.07 2.33 -17.58
CA ALA A 100 -1.16 1.80 -17.03
C ALA A 100 -1.00 1.28 -15.59
N VAL A 101 0.12 0.64 -15.26
CA VAL A 101 0.43 0.19 -13.90
C VAL A 101 0.81 1.39 -13.01
N ALA A 102 1.67 2.28 -13.46
CA ALA A 102 2.09 3.45 -12.70
C ALA A 102 0.89 4.30 -12.28
N PHE A 103 0.01 4.64 -13.20
CA PHE A 103 -1.13 5.52 -12.94
C PHE A 103 -2.39 4.75 -12.49
N GLY A 104 -2.70 3.60 -13.10
CA GLY A 104 -3.90 2.83 -12.81
C GLY A 104 -3.83 2.01 -11.52
N VAL A 105 -2.63 1.68 -11.03
CA VAL A 105 -2.42 0.95 -9.77
C VAL A 105 -1.87 1.91 -8.71
N HIS A 106 -0.65 2.39 -8.87
CA HIS A 106 0.04 3.14 -7.80
C HIS A 106 -0.55 4.54 -7.56
N PHE A 107 -0.64 5.35 -8.59
CA PHE A 107 -1.23 6.69 -8.45
C PHE A 107 -2.70 6.62 -7.99
N ALA A 108 -3.49 5.73 -8.59
CA ALA A 108 -4.88 5.51 -8.17
C ALA A 108 -4.98 5.09 -6.70
N THR A 109 -4.09 4.21 -6.23
CA THR A 109 -4.02 3.81 -4.81
C THR A 109 -3.73 5.01 -3.92
N ALA A 110 -2.78 5.88 -4.29
CA ALA A 110 -2.49 7.10 -3.53
C ALA A 110 -3.72 7.98 -3.36
N ILE A 111 -4.48 8.17 -4.43
CA ILE A 111 -5.72 8.97 -4.39
C ILE A 111 -6.77 8.32 -3.48
N VAL A 112 -6.96 7.00 -3.57
CA VAL A 112 -7.92 6.28 -2.72
C VAL A 112 -7.53 6.36 -1.24
N VAL A 113 -6.25 6.25 -0.92
CA VAL A 113 -5.74 6.41 0.45
C VAL A 113 -6.02 7.82 0.98
N LEU A 114 -5.81 8.87 0.18
CA LEU A 114 -6.12 10.25 0.57
C LEU A 114 -7.62 10.50 0.73
N ILE A 115 -8.46 9.88 -0.10
CA ILE A 115 -9.92 9.92 0.06
C ILE A 115 -10.31 9.27 1.39
N SER A 116 -9.74 8.10 1.71
CA SER A 116 -9.97 7.42 2.99
C SER A 116 -9.58 8.30 4.17
N ALA A 117 -8.41 8.93 4.12
CA ALA A 117 -7.97 9.88 5.13
C ALA A 117 -8.98 11.04 5.32
N GLY A 118 -9.44 11.63 4.22
CA GLY A 118 -10.45 12.69 4.25
C GLY A 118 -11.76 12.25 4.89
N LEU A 119 -12.23 11.05 4.60
CA LEU A 119 -13.42 10.48 5.22
C LEU A 119 -13.24 10.23 6.71
N LEU A 120 -12.06 9.74 7.13
CA LEU A 120 -11.75 9.52 8.56
C LEU A 120 -11.63 10.83 9.33
N PHE A 121 -11.15 11.92 8.72
CA PHE A 121 -11.15 13.25 9.37
C PHE A 121 -12.56 13.81 9.56
N ALA A 122 -13.53 13.38 8.77
CA ALA A 122 -14.90 13.85 8.80
C ALA A 122 -15.81 13.08 9.77
N VAL A 123 -15.30 12.09 10.45
CA VAL A 123 -16.01 11.28 11.46
C VAL A 123 -15.27 11.30 12.81
#